data_c28a758d917a4a331a807b0872dd1af3
#
_entry.id   c28a758d917a4a331a807b0872dd1af3
#
_cell.length_a   1.000
_cell.length_b   1.000
_cell.length_c   1.000
_cell.angle_alpha   90.00
_cell.angle_beta   90.00
_cell.angle_gamma   90.00
#
_symmetry.space_group_name_H-M   'P 1'
#
loop_
_entity.id
_entity.type
_entity.pdbx_description
1 polymer ?
#
loop_
_entity_poly.entity_id
_entity_poly.type
_entity_poly.pdbx_seq_one_letter_code
_entity_poly.pdbx_strand_id
1 'polypeptide(L)'
;MSDISGLRTQISSLDTELLRILDERMEVARQIGEYKKSEWIPVIDEKREQEILSKIPESYRYLWDEMMDISKRKQHSLEKNTKKKVAIQWGKWSFNEIAIQDYMRKSGEEFEIIYAYTTSIVLKMIARGEVDYGQFAIANSIGGLVQETLDTLGSKRWNYRSHYAIPVRHCLMIHSESMIEDIDTIMGHEQAIRQCEQTLEKKFPHLKKIWGTGELIDNAAIAESVASRKLPKSTANIGHESLAEIYWLKIIERNIQDRDDNMTTFVLIQK
;
A
#
# COMPACT_ATOMS: atom_id res chain seq x y z
N MET A 1 52.15 11.81 -2.49
CA MET A 1 50.88 11.42 -3.19
C MET A 1 50.09 10.58 -2.23
N SER A 2 48.95 11.09 -1.79
CA SER A 2 48.07 10.31 -0.92
C SER A 2 47.52 9.13 -1.75
N ASP A 3 47.77 7.93 -1.27
CA ASP A 3 47.25 6.70 -1.86
C ASP A 3 45.73 6.69 -1.76
N ILE A 4 45.01 6.25 -2.81
CA ILE A 4 43.56 6.16 -2.87
C ILE A 4 42.98 5.37 -1.69
N SER A 5 43.77 4.42 -1.15
CA SER A 5 43.42 3.66 0.05
C SER A 5 43.34 4.56 1.29
N GLY A 6 44.31 5.45 1.46
CA GLY A 6 44.31 6.42 2.57
C GLY A 6 43.12 7.40 2.50
N LEU A 7 42.78 7.89 1.30
CA LEU A 7 41.61 8.74 1.08
C LEU A 7 40.29 8.01 1.39
N ARG A 8 40.15 6.77 1.00
CA ARG A 8 38.97 5.93 1.32
C ARG A 8 38.83 5.70 2.81
N THR A 9 39.94 5.46 3.53
CA THR A 9 39.93 5.34 4.98
C THR A 9 39.49 6.64 5.66
N GLN A 10 39.93 7.80 5.15
CA GLN A 10 39.51 9.10 5.67
C GLN A 10 38.01 9.34 5.46
N ILE A 11 37.47 8.99 4.27
CA ILE A 11 36.02 9.09 4.01
C ILE A 11 35.26 8.20 4.98
N SER A 12 35.63 6.94 5.15
CA SER A 12 34.95 6.02 6.08
C SER A 12 34.97 6.52 7.54
N SER A 13 36.05 7.17 7.96
CA SER A 13 36.13 7.80 9.30
C SER A 13 35.13 8.97 9.40
N LEU A 14 35.08 9.83 8.39
CA LEU A 14 34.15 10.97 8.35
C LEU A 14 32.69 10.50 8.31
N ASP A 15 32.39 9.43 7.56
CA ASP A 15 31.06 8.83 7.52
C ASP A 15 30.62 8.31 8.90
N THR A 16 31.55 7.67 9.62
CA THR A 16 31.30 7.20 10.98
C THR A 16 30.99 8.35 11.94
N GLU A 17 31.75 9.45 11.85
CA GLU A 17 31.51 10.63 12.66
C GLU A 17 30.20 11.33 12.28
N LEU A 18 29.88 11.40 10.98
CA LEU A 18 28.62 11.94 10.49
C LEU A 18 27.42 11.15 11.03
N LEU A 19 27.47 9.82 11.01
CA LEU A 19 26.42 8.98 11.59
C LEU A 19 26.24 9.25 13.08
N ARG A 20 27.31 9.37 13.84
CA ARG A 20 27.24 9.71 15.27
C ARG A 20 26.55 11.06 15.49
N ILE A 21 26.91 12.09 14.72
CA ILE A 21 26.28 13.42 14.81
C ILE A 21 24.82 13.38 14.42
N LEU A 22 24.47 12.59 13.40
CA LEU A 22 23.07 12.39 12.99
C LEU A 22 22.25 11.72 14.09
N ASP A 23 22.77 10.72 14.76
CA ASP A 23 22.10 10.07 15.90
C ASP A 23 21.86 11.03 17.05
N GLU A 24 22.87 11.83 17.42
CA GLU A 24 22.73 12.88 18.44
C GLU A 24 21.67 13.92 18.05
N ARG A 25 21.67 14.34 16.78
CA ARG A 25 20.65 15.26 16.25
C ARG A 25 19.25 14.66 16.32
N MET A 26 19.09 13.38 16.02
CA MET A 26 17.80 12.68 16.10
C MET A 26 17.31 12.56 17.54
N GLU A 27 18.21 12.39 18.51
CA GLU A 27 17.85 12.39 19.92
C GLU A 27 17.36 13.77 20.40
N VAL A 28 18.01 14.85 19.97
CA VAL A 28 17.53 16.21 20.24
C VAL A 28 16.17 16.46 19.56
N ALA A 29 15.98 15.98 18.32
CA ALA A 29 14.69 16.07 17.63
C ALA A 29 13.59 15.32 18.40
N ARG A 30 13.89 14.17 19.00
CA ARG A 30 12.97 13.44 19.87
C ARG A 30 12.58 14.28 21.10
N GLN A 31 13.54 14.88 21.79
CA GLN A 31 13.28 15.75 22.95
C GLN A 31 12.43 16.98 22.58
N ILE A 32 12.69 17.59 21.42
CA ILE A 32 11.83 18.67 20.90
C ILE A 32 10.39 18.17 20.69
N GLY A 33 10.22 16.96 20.15
CA GLY A 33 8.91 16.35 19.99
C GLY A 33 8.17 16.14 21.31
N GLU A 34 8.87 15.68 22.36
CA GLU A 34 8.31 15.54 23.71
C GLU A 34 7.86 16.88 24.29
N TYR A 35 8.70 17.91 24.15
CA TYR A 35 8.35 19.26 24.60
C TYR A 35 7.15 19.84 23.82
N LYS A 36 7.16 19.77 22.49
CA LYS A 36 6.05 20.24 21.67
C LYS A 36 4.75 19.54 22.04
N LYS A 37 4.80 18.25 22.34
CA LYS A 37 3.65 17.46 22.78
C LYS A 37 3.11 17.93 24.14
N SER A 38 3.99 18.20 25.12
CA SER A 38 3.56 18.69 26.44
C SER A 38 2.91 20.06 26.37
N GLU A 39 3.35 20.91 25.45
CA GLU A 39 2.87 22.28 25.27
C GLU A 39 1.81 22.43 24.17
N TRP A 40 1.33 21.33 23.56
CA TRP A 40 0.37 21.34 22.46
C TRP A 40 0.82 22.15 21.23
N ILE A 41 2.14 22.20 20.97
CA ILE A 41 2.75 22.91 19.84
C ILE A 41 2.79 21.95 18.62
N PRO A 42 2.33 22.39 17.41
CA PRO A 42 2.44 21.57 16.20
C PRO A 42 3.89 21.15 15.90
N VAL A 43 4.05 19.92 15.42
CA VAL A 43 5.37 19.40 15.00
C VAL A 43 5.92 20.19 13.82
N ILE A 44 5.05 20.51 12.84
CA ILE A 44 5.41 21.26 11.62
C ILE A 44 5.55 22.74 11.98
N ASP A 45 6.70 23.32 11.65
CA ASP A 45 7.03 24.74 11.79
C ASP A 45 7.71 25.22 10.52
N GLU A 46 6.88 25.59 9.53
CA GLU A 46 7.35 26.00 8.20
C GLU A 46 8.32 27.17 8.25
N LYS A 47 8.11 28.12 9.16
CA LYS A 47 8.98 29.28 9.32
C LYS A 47 10.38 28.83 9.77
N ARG A 48 10.45 27.92 10.73
CA ARG A 48 11.70 27.36 11.22
C ARG A 48 12.41 26.52 10.18
N GLU A 49 11.66 25.75 9.38
CA GLU A 49 12.21 24.95 8.29
C GLU A 49 12.87 25.86 7.24
N GLN A 50 12.19 26.94 6.83
CA GLN A 50 12.75 27.94 5.91
C GLN A 50 14.00 28.63 6.47
N GLU A 51 14.01 29.01 7.75
CA GLU A 51 15.19 29.56 8.40
C GLU A 51 16.41 28.64 8.36
N ILE A 52 16.18 27.33 8.54
CA ILE A 52 17.24 26.32 8.47
C ILE A 52 17.75 26.23 7.04
N LEU A 53 16.86 26.01 6.07
CA LEU A 53 17.23 25.84 4.67
C LEU A 53 17.93 27.05 4.07
N SER A 54 17.60 28.27 4.53
CA SER A 54 18.25 29.49 4.07
C SER A 54 19.75 29.55 4.41
N LYS A 55 20.19 28.80 5.42
CA LYS A 55 21.60 28.72 5.86
C LYS A 55 22.36 27.57 5.20
N ILE A 56 21.68 26.70 4.46
CA ILE A 56 22.28 25.52 3.86
C ILE A 56 22.67 25.80 2.41
N PRO A 57 23.93 25.51 2.01
CA PRO A 57 24.33 25.61 0.61
C PRO A 57 23.43 24.76 -0.28
N GLU A 58 23.14 25.27 -1.48
CA GLU A 58 22.19 24.65 -2.42
C GLU A 58 22.53 23.19 -2.72
N SER A 59 23.82 22.87 -2.82
CA SER A 59 24.34 21.51 -3.05
C SER A 59 23.97 20.49 -1.98
N TYR A 60 23.58 20.94 -0.78
CA TYR A 60 23.22 20.07 0.34
C TYR A 60 21.74 20.19 0.75
N ARG A 61 20.93 21.02 0.09
CA ARG A 61 19.53 21.25 0.46
C ARG A 61 18.71 19.97 0.45
N TYR A 62 18.86 19.14 -0.56
CA TYR A 62 18.15 17.86 -0.64
C TYR A 62 18.43 16.98 0.59
N LEU A 63 19.70 16.88 1.00
CA LEU A 63 20.08 16.10 2.18
C LEU A 63 19.45 16.66 3.46
N TRP A 64 19.36 18.00 3.56
CA TRP A 64 18.73 18.66 4.72
C TRP A 64 17.22 18.50 4.74
N ASP A 65 16.55 18.52 3.61
CA ASP A 65 15.12 18.25 3.49
C ASP A 65 14.79 16.82 4.00
N GLU A 66 15.52 15.82 3.52
CA GLU A 66 15.37 14.43 3.98
C GLU A 66 15.64 14.29 5.48
N MET A 67 16.67 14.96 5.99
CA MET A 67 17.01 14.93 7.41
C MET A 67 15.95 15.60 8.29
N MET A 68 15.32 16.68 7.81
CA MET A 68 14.19 17.32 8.50
C MET A 68 12.96 16.40 8.49
N ASP A 69 12.69 15.70 7.40
CA ASP A 69 11.61 14.74 7.33
C ASP A 69 11.80 13.54 8.26
N ILE A 70 13.03 13.03 8.38
CA ILE A 70 13.36 12.02 9.39
C ILE A 70 13.11 12.56 10.80
N SER A 71 13.51 13.82 11.08
CA SER A 71 13.29 14.45 12.38
C SER A 71 11.80 14.63 12.70
N LYS A 72 10.98 15.03 11.73
CA LYS A 72 9.52 15.13 11.88
C LYS A 72 8.91 13.77 12.21
N ARG A 73 9.29 12.74 11.46
CA ARG A 73 8.85 11.35 11.74
C ARG A 73 9.23 10.90 13.16
N LYS A 74 10.44 11.23 13.61
CA LYS A 74 10.88 10.91 14.98
C LYS A 74 10.05 11.64 16.04
N GLN A 75 9.68 12.90 15.82
CA GLN A 75 8.82 13.68 16.70
C GLN A 75 7.38 13.14 16.73
N HIS A 76 6.82 12.78 15.57
CA HIS A 76 5.48 12.18 15.48
C HIS A 76 5.38 10.81 16.15
N SER A 77 6.45 10.01 16.16
CA SER A 77 6.48 8.71 16.84
C SER A 77 6.25 8.79 18.36
N LEU A 78 6.35 9.99 18.93
CA LEU A 78 6.07 10.29 20.34
C LEU A 78 4.59 10.64 20.62
N GLU A 79 3.81 10.91 19.58
CA GLU A 79 2.37 11.03 19.73
C GLU A 79 1.83 9.66 20.13
N LYS A 80 1.11 9.62 21.26
CA LYS A 80 0.60 8.42 21.92
C LYS A 80 0.33 7.25 20.96
N ASN A 81 0.72 6.08 21.40
CA ASN A 81 0.61 4.72 20.85
C ASN A 81 -0.83 4.26 20.49
N THR A 82 -1.66 5.14 19.97
CA THR A 82 -2.87 4.80 19.25
C THR A 82 -2.52 4.90 17.78
N LYS A 83 -2.22 3.76 17.14
CA LYS A 83 -2.09 3.72 15.67
C LYS A 83 -3.27 4.46 15.06
N LYS A 84 -2.98 5.45 14.21
CA LYS A 84 -4.03 6.14 13.47
C LYS A 84 -4.82 5.10 12.67
N LYS A 85 -6.14 5.30 12.59
CA LYS A 85 -7.03 4.36 11.91
C LYS A 85 -7.25 4.79 10.47
N VAL A 86 -7.13 3.85 9.55
CA VAL A 86 -7.48 4.04 8.14
C VAL A 86 -8.60 3.07 7.74
N ALA A 87 -9.73 3.60 7.31
CA ALA A 87 -10.76 2.78 6.67
C ALA A 87 -10.41 2.57 5.20
N ILE A 88 -10.46 1.33 4.73
CA ILE A 88 -10.22 1.00 3.33
C ILE A 88 -11.45 0.35 2.69
N GLN A 89 -11.64 0.61 1.39
CA GLN A 89 -12.63 -0.07 0.58
C GLN A 89 -12.26 -1.55 0.41
N TRP A 90 -13.27 -2.43 0.33
CA TRP A 90 -13.14 -3.89 0.27
C TRP A 90 -12.64 -4.54 1.57
N GLY A 91 -12.55 -5.83 1.53
CA GLY A 91 -12.14 -6.67 2.65
C GLY A 91 -10.64 -6.90 2.69
N LYS A 92 -10.27 -7.80 3.59
CA LYS A 92 -8.90 -8.24 3.81
C LYS A 92 -8.30 -8.86 2.55
N TRP A 93 -7.02 -8.62 2.32
CA TRP A 93 -6.24 -9.14 1.19
C TRP A 93 -6.65 -8.59 -0.20
N SER A 94 -7.42 -7.51 -0.20
CA SER A 94 -7.76 -6.78 -1.43
C SER A 94 -6.59 -5.92 -1.94
N PHE A 95 -6.67 -5.47 -3.19
CA PHE A 95 -5.71 -4.48 -3.71
C PHE A 95 -5.73 -3.17 -2.93
N ASN A 96 -6.83 -2.83 -2.25
CA ASN A 96 -6.88 -1.68 -1.33
C ASN A 96 -5.97 -1.90 -0.12
N GLU A 97 -5.93 -3.09 0.45
CA GLU A 97 -5.03 -3.40 1.56
C GLU A 97 -3.57 -3.43 1.08
N ILE A 98 -3.28 -4.05 -0.05
CA ILE A 98 -1.94 -4.04 -0.65
C ILE A 98 -1.46 -2.61 -0.87
N ALA A 99 -2.33 -1.73 -1.36
CA ALA A 99 -2.01 -0.33 -1.62
C ALA A 99 -1.68 0.42 -0.33
N ILE A 100 -2.47 0.29 0.73
CA ILE A 100 -2.17 0.98 2.00
C ILE A 100 -0.92 0.41 2.68
N GLN A 101 -0.68 -0.89 2.57
CA GLN A 101 0.55 -1.51 3.09
C GLN A 101 1.80 -1.00 2.34
N ASP A 102 1.72 -0.87 1.02
CA ASP A 102 2.80 -0.27 0.21
C ASP A 102 3.03 1.20 0.57
N TYR A 103 1.95 1.96 0.78
CA TYR A 103 2.03 3.34 1.26
C TYR A 103 2.70 3.42 2.64
N MET A 104 2.26 2.61 3.62
CA MET A 104 2.87 2.55 4.96
C MET A 104 4.36 2.25 4.89
N ARG A 105 4.75 1.26 4.06
CA ARG A 105 6.16 0.88 3.87
C ARG A 105 7.00 2.03 3.31
N LYS A 106 6.46 2.79 2.33
CA LYS A 106 7.16 3.89 1.66
C LYS A 106 7.20 5.16 2.52
N SER A 107 6.12 5.47 3.23
CA SER A 107 6.01 6.67 4.06
C SER A 107 6.61 6.52 5.46
N GLY A 108 6.77 5.28 5.95
CA GLY A 108 7.12 4.99 7.34
C GLY A 108 5.99 5.25 8.34
N GLU A 109 4.77 5.55 7.87
CA GLU A 109 3.59 5.69 8.73
C GLU A 109 3.00 4.31 9.06
N GLU A 110 2.39 4.19 10.23
CA GLU A 110 1.68 2.98 10.64
C GLU A 110 0.21 3.29 10.88
N PHE A 111 -0.67 2.46 10.31
CA PHE A 111 -2.11 2.55 10.50
C PHE A 111 -2.69 1.23 11.05
N GLU A 112 -3.74 1.37 11.86
CA GLU A 112 -4.70 0.29 12.11
C GLU A 112 -5.69 0.27 10.94
N ILE A 113 -5.73 -0.83 10.18
CA ILE A 113 -6.58 -0.96 9.00
C ILE A 113 -7.98 -1.42 9.42
N ILE A 114 -9.00 -0.67 9.01
CA ILE A 114 -10.41 -0.98 9.19
C ILE A 114 -11.03 -1.29 7.82
N TYR A 115 -11.62 -2.46 7.66
CA TYR A 115 -12.24 -2.88 6.41
C TYR A 115 -13.67 -2.37 6.34
N ALA A 116 -13.93 -1.44 5.40
CA ALA A 116 -15.23 -0.77 5.26
C ALA A 116 -16.04 -1.24 4.04
N TYR A 117 -15.48 -2.11 3.23
CA TYR A 117 -16.07 -2.75 2.05
C TYR A 117 -16.49 -1.79 0.92
N THR A 118 -17.11 -0.65 1.21
CA THR A 118 -17.58 0.32 0.20
C THR A 118 -17.02 1.71 0.47
N THR A 119 -16.85 2.50 -0.60
CA THR A 119 -16.44 3.92 -0.49
C THR A 119 -17.40 4.72 0.39
N SER A 120 -18.70 4.44 0.30
CA SER A 120 -19.72 5.12 1.10
C SER A 120 -19.52 4.92 2.61
N ILE A 121 -19.18 3.69 3.03
CA ILE A 121 -18.89 3.40 4.45
C ILE A 121 -17.60 4.09 4.88
N VAL A 122 -16.54 4.05 4.06
CA VAL A 122 -15.29 4.78 4.33
C VAL A 122 -15.56 6.26 4.61
N LEU A 123 -16.32 6.92 3.73
CA LEU A 123 -16.64 8.35 3.88
C LEU A 123 -17.50 8.64 5.11
N LYS A 124 -18.44 7.76 5.45
CA LYS A 124 -19.24 7.88 6.68
C LYS A 124 -18.39 7.78 7.93
N MET A 125 -17.45 6.83 7.98
CA MET A 125 -16.54 6.64 9.12
C MET A 125 -15.65 7.86 9.34
N ILE A 126 -15.10 8.46 8.25
CA ILE A 126 -14.34 9.70 8.33
C ILE A 126 -15.22 10.85 8.86
N ALA A 127 -16.41 11.02 8.29
CA ALA A 127 -17.32 12.10 8.68
C ALA A 127 -17.71 12.03 10.17
N ARG A 128 -17.85 10.83 10.72
CA ARG A 128 -18.14 10.57 12.13
C ARG A 128 -16.92 10.63 13.05
N GLY A 129 -15.71 10.69 12.49
CA GLY A 129 -14.48 10.65 13.29
C GLY A 129 -14.16 9.27 13.88
N GLU A 130 -14.70 8.20 13.31
CA GLU A 130 -14.43 6.81 13.71
C GLU A 130 -13.05 6.35 13.26
N VAL A 131 -12.52 6.99 12.19
CA VAL A 131 -11.19 6.79 11.63
C VAL A 131 -10.54 8.13 11.27
N ASP A 132 -9.21 8.16 11.24
CA ASP A 132 -8.43 9.35 10.89
C ASP A 132 -8.35 9.55 9.38
N TYR A 133 -8.28 8.42 8.64
CA TYR A 133 -8.09 8.41 7.20
C TYR A 133 -9.06 7.44 6.52
N GLY A 134 -9.26 7.69 5.23
CA GLY A 134 -9.96 6.75 4.35
C GLY A 134 -9.21 6.57 3.06
N GLN A 135 -9.16 5.34 2.57
CA GLN A 135 -8.56 4.99 1.29
C GLN A 135 -9.54 4.22 0.41
N PHE A 136 -9.53 4.57 -0.85
CA PHE A 136 -10.28 3.88 -1.91
C PHE A 136 -9.65 4.11 -3.29
N ALA A 137 -9.97 3.24 -4.23
CA ALA A 137 -9.54 3.37 -5.62
C ALA A 137 -10.35 4.46 -6.34
N ILE A 138 -9.69 5.29 -7.17
CA ILE A 138 -10.33 6.33 -7.99
C ILE A 138 -10.20 6.07 -9.48
N ALA A 139 -9.16 5.36 -9.91
CA ALA A 139 -8.91 5.09 -11.32
C ALA A 139 -8.10 3.81 -11.49
N ASN A 140 -8.30 3.17 -12.63
CA ASN A 140 -7.44 2.10 -13.12
C ASN A 140 -7.02 2.41 -14.56
N SER A 141 -5.78 2.14 -14.93
CA SER A 141 -5.22 2.48 -16.25
C SER A 141 -5.93 1.77 -17.42
N ILE A 142 -6.62 0.66 -17.15
CA ILE A 142 -7.37 -0.10 -18.16
C ILE A 142 -8.87 0.18 -18.04
N GLY A 143 -9.41 0.12 -16.80
CA GLY A 143 -10.83 0.28 -16.54
C GLY A 143 -11.31 1.73 -16.46
N GLY A 144 -10.39 2.71 -16.49
CA GLY A 144 -10.72 4.13 -16.36
C GLY A 144 -11.08 4.54 -14.93
N LEU A 145 -11.94 5.53 -14.82
CA LEU A 145 -12.38 6.06 -13.52
C LEU A 145 -13.32 5.08 -12.82
N VAL A 146 -13.15 4.95 -11.49
CA VAL A 146 -14.05 4.14 -10.65
C VAL A 146 -15.32 4.95 -10.37
N GLN A 147 -16.32 4.78 -11.23
CA GLN A 147 -17.54 5.61 -11.24
C GLN A 147 -18.25 5.58 -9.88
N GLU A 148 -18.40 4.40 -9.26
CA GLU A 148 -19.00 4.25 -7.92
C GLU A 148 -18.31 5.16 -6.88
N THR A 149 -17.00 5.24 -6.93
CA THR A 149 -16.22 6.11 -6.02
C THR A 149 -16.50 7.58 -6.30
N LEU A 150 -16.49 7.99 -7.57
CA LEU A 150 -16.73 9.38 -7.95
C LEU A 150 -18.15 9.84 -7.59
N ASP A 151 -19.15 9.00 -7.84
CA ASP A 151 -20.55 9.29 -7.49
C ASP A 151 -20.70 9.42 -5.97
N THR A 152 -20.01 8.59 -5.21
CA THR A 152 -20.05 8.60 -3.75
C THR A 152 -19.34 9.83 -3.16
N LEU A 153 -18.22 10.26 -3.75
CA LEU A 153 -17.52 11.49 -3.35
C LEU A 153 -18.40 12.73 -3.56
N GLY A 154 -19.17 12.75 -4.65
CA GLY A 154 -20.09 13.83 -5.00
C GLY A 154 -19.39 15.20 -5.05
N SER A 155 -20.11 16.25 -4.72
CA SER A 155 -19.61 17.63 -4.68
C SER A 155 -18.98 18.05 -3.34
N LYS A 156 -18.87 17.14 -2.37
CA LYS A 156 -18.29 17.45 -1.06
C LYS A 156 -16.78 17.68 -1.19
N ARG A 157 -16.29 18.66 -0.46
CA ARG A 157 -14.84 18.89 -0.34
C ARG A 157 -14.26 17.94 0.70
N TRP A 158 -13.27 17.18 0.28
CA TRP A 158 -12.50 16.26 1.12
C TRP A 158 -11.06 16.74 1.19
N ASN A 159 -10.40 16.58 2.31
CA ASN A 159 -8.98 16.90 2.44
C ASN A 159 -8.15 15.72 1.87
N TYR A 160 -7.61 15.91 0.67
CA TYR A 160 -6.74 14.94 0.04
C TYR A 160 -5.35 15.01 0.66
N ARG A 161 -4.90 13.91 1.26
CA ARG A 161 -3.57 13.79 1.84
C ARG A 161 -2.55 13.28 0.84
N SER A 162 -2.88 12.25 0.11
CA SER A 162 -1.97 11.61 -0.84
C SER A 162 -2.74 10.88 -1.94
N HIS A 163 -2.06 10.69 -3.06
CA HIS A 163 -2.49 9.76 -4.10
C HIS A 163 -1.28 8.91 -4.52
N TYR A 164 -1.52 7.65 -4.80
CA TYR A 164 -0.47 6.71 -5.20
C TYR A 164 -1.06 5.58 -6.02
N ALA A 165 -0.23 4.92 -6.80
CA ALA A 165 -0.64 3.85 -7.67
C ALA A 165 0.18 2.59 -7.41
N ILE A 166 -0.48 1.43 -7.52
CA ILE A 166 0.18 0.13 -7.47
C ILE A 166 -0.12 -0.66 -8.75
N PRO A 167 0.81 -1.52 -9.18
CA PRO A 167 0.53 -2.43 -10.28
C PRO A 167 -0.50 -3.48 -9.85
N VAL A 168 -1.45 -3.76 -10.74
CA VAL A 168 -2.40 -4.87 -10.58
C VAL A 168 -1.84 -6.08 -11.31
N ARG A 169 -1.40 -7.06 -10.54
CA ARG A 169 -0.86 -8.31 -11.06
C ARG A 169 -1.69 -9.48 -10.57
N HIS A 170 -1.96 -10.41 -11.47
CA HIS A 170 -2.74 -11.60 -11.18
C HIS A 170 -1.91 -12.86 -11.36
N CYS A 171 -2.17 -13.84 -10.49
CA CYS A 171 -1.63 -15.18 -10.57
C CYS A 171 -2.77 -16.18 -10.69
N LEU A 172 -2.52 -17.28 -11.38
CA LEU A 172 -3.37 -18.47 -11.35
C LEU A 172 -2.88 -19.37 -10.22
N MET A 173 -3.77 -19.71 -9.30
CA MET A 173 -3.46 -20.48 -8.10
C MET A 173 -4.41 -21.65 -7.95
N ILE A 174 -3.89 -22.75 -7.43
CA ILE A 174 -4.66 -23.98 -7.14
C ILE A 174 -4.39 -24.44 -5.71
N HIS A 175 -5.19 -25.34 -5.20
CA HIS A 175 -4.92 -26.02 -3.94
C HIS A 175 -3.53 -26.70 -4.00
N SER A 176 -2.76 -26.66 -2.91
CA SER A 176 -1.37 -27.17 -2.87
C SER A 176 -1.22 -28.64 -3.27
N GLU A 177 -2.24 -29.47 -3.03
CA GLU A 177 -2.26 -30.90 -3.38
C GLU A 177 -2.87 -31.18 -4.76
N SER A 178 -3.38 -30.16 -5.50
CA SER A 178 -3.93 -30.34 -6.84
C SER A 178 -2.81 -30.27 -7.90
N MET A 179 -3.05 -30.93 -9.02
CA MET A 179 -2.23 -30.80 -10.23
C MET A 179 -3.00 -29.98 -11.26
N ILE A 180 -2.29 -29.29 -12.14
CA ILE A 180 -2.94 -28.42 -13.13
C ILE A 180 -3.81 -29.23 -14.11
N GLU A 181 -3.46 -30.47 -14.36
CA GLU A 181 -4.19 -31.41 -15.20
C GLU A 181 -5.56 -31.78 -14.63
N ASP A 182 -5.75 -31.65 -13.31
CA ASP A 182 -7.02 -31.93 -12.64
C ASP A 182 -7.98 -30.73 -12.65
N ILE A 183 -7.50 -29.55 -13.13
CA ILE A 183 -8.27 -28.32 -13.10
C ILE A 183 -9.13 -28.18 -14.35
N ASP A 184 -10.40 -27.91 -14.16
CA ASP A 184 -11.39 -27.68 -15.21
C ASP A 184 -12.05 -26.29 -15.14
N THR A 185 -11.89 -25.62 -14.00
CA THR A 185 -12.57 -24.35 -13.72
C THR A 185 -11.62 -23.31 -13.15
N ILE A 186 -11.74 -22.09 -13.63
CA ILE A 186 -11.13 -20.88 -13.03
C ILE A 186 -12.23 -20.04 -12.42
N MET A 187 -12.09 -19.69 -11.15
CA MET A 187 -12.99 -18.77 -10.46
C MET A 187 -12.24 -17.51 -10.01
N GLY A 188 -12.85 -16.35 -10.15
CA GLY A 188 -12.30 -15.06 -9.74
C GLY A 188 -13.36 -13.96 -9.79
N HIS A 189 -13.00 -12.78 -9.26
CA HIS A 189 -13.79 -11.58 -9.48
C HIS A 189 -13.89 -11.28 -10.97
N GLU A 190 -15.07 -10.86 -11.44
CA GLU A 190 -15.33 -10.60 -12.87
C GLU A 190 -14.24 -9.75 -13.53
N GLN A 191 -13.84 -8.65 -12.88
CA GLN A 191 -12.81 -7.76 -13.39
C GLN A 191 -11.44 -8.43 -13.52
N ALA A 192 -11.07 -9.30 -12.55
CA ALA A 192 -9.80 -10.03 -12.62
C ALA A 192 -9.76 -11.01 -13.78
N ILE A 193 -10.86 -11.73 -14.02
CA ILE A 193 -10.99 -12.64 -15.16
C ILE A 193 -10.90 -11.87 -16.49
N ARG A 194 -11.63 -10.75 -16.63
CA ARG A 194 -11.59 -9.90 -17.83
C ARG A 194 -10.20 -9.34 -18.13
N GLN A 195 -9.44 -8.98 -17.08
CA GLN A 195 -8.07 -8.47 -17.22
C GLN A 195 -7.05 -9.54 -17.62
N CYS A 196 -7.44 -10.82 -17.57
CA CYS A 196 -6.60 -11.97 -17.92
C CYS A 196 -7.13 -12.76 -19.11
N GLU A 197 -8.17 -12.29 -19.80
CA GLU A 197 -8.97 -13.07 -20.74
C GLU A 197 -8.15 -13.66 -21.88
N GLN A 198 -7.33 -12.83 -22.56
CA GLN A 198 -6.51 -13.27 -23.69
C GLN A 198 -5.42 -14.27 -23.25
N THR A 199 -4.80 -14.01 -22.11
CA THR A 199 -3.78 -14.92 -21.55
C THR A 199 -4.37 -16.26 -21.16
N LEU A 200 -5.57 -16.25 -20.54
CA LEU A 200 -6.29 -17.46 -20.17
C LEU A 200 -6.72 -18.28 -21.41
N GLU A 201 -7.22 -17.62 -22.44
CA GLU A 201 -7.61 -18.29 -23.69
C GLU A 201 -6.42 -18.91 -24.41
N LYS A 202 -5.26 -18.25 -24.37
CA LYS A 202 -4.05 -18.74 -25.00
C LYS A 202 -3.40 -19.90 -24.26
N LYS A 203 -3.28 -19.79 -22.91
CA LYS A 203 -2.54 -20.74 -22.09
C LYS A 203 -3.39 -21.86 -21.51
N PHE A 204 -4.67 -21.57 -21.23
CA PHE A 204 -5.59 -22.45 -20.52
C PHE A 204 -6.98 -22.51 -21.19
N PRO A 205 -7.06 -22.76 -22.51
CA PRO A 205 -8.31 -22.68 -23.26
C PRO A 205 -9.37 -23.69 -22.83
N HIS A 206 -8.96 -24.76 -22.16
CA HIS A 206 -9.84 -25.82 -21.68
C HIS A 206 -10.54 -25.48 -20.36
N LEU A 207 -10.08 -24.43 -19.63
CA LEU A 207 -10.62 -24.08 -18.33
C LEU A 207 -11.89 -23.23 -18.46
N LYS A 208 -12.94 -23.64 -17.78
CA LYS A 208 -14.20 -22.88 -17.70
C LYS A 208 -14.01 -21.68 -16.78
N LYS A 209 -14.34 -20.50 -17.26
CA LYS A 209 -14.26 -19.24 -16.47
C LYS A 209 -15.59 -19.02 -15.74
N ILE A 210 -15.54 -18.84 -14.41
CA ILE A 210 -16.72 -18.58 -13.55
C ILE A 210 -16.47 -17.33 -12.73
N TRP A 211 -17.43 -16.43 -12.72
CA TRP A 211 -17.39 -15.24 -11.87
C TRP A 211 -17.92 -15.56 -10.49
N GLY A 212 -17.21 -15.12 -9.47
CA GLY A 212 -17.67 -15.25 -8.10
C GLY A 212 -18.89 -14.38 -7.83
N THR A 213 -19.81 -14.90 -7.02
CA THR A 213 -21.04 -14.20 -6.62
C THR A 213 -21.33 -14.42 -5.14
N GLY A 214 -22.12 -13.53 -4.53
CA GLY A 214 -22.47 -13.64 -3.12
C GLY A 214 -21.24 -13.59 -2.21
N GLU A 215 -21.06 -14.59 -1.36
CA GLU A 215 -19.91 -14.70 -0.46
C GLU A 215 -18.58 -14.93 -1.18
N LEU A 216 -18.61 -15.38 -2.43
CA LEU A 216 -17.47 -15.61 -3.30
C LEU A 216 -17.21 -14.46 -4.27
N ILE A 217 -17.67 -13.25 -3.98
CA ILE A 217 -17.56 -12.11 -4.89
C ILE A 217 -16.12 -11.62 -5.08
N ASP A 218 -15.26 -11.77 -4.06
CA ASP A 218 -13.88 -11.31 -4.13
C ASP A 218 -12.86 -12.46 -4.25
N ASN A 219 -11.67 -12.15 -4.76
CA ASN A 219 -10.63 -13.13 -5.00
C ASN A 219 -10.09 -13.76 -3.71
N ALA A 220 -10.14 -13.08 -2.58
CA ALA A 220 -9.66 -13.60 -1.31
C ALA A 220 -10.63 -14.66 -0.74
N ALA A 221 -11.94 -14.40 -0.79
CA ALA A 221 -12.96 -15.37 -0.38
C ALA A 221 -12.92 -16.64 -1.25
N ILE A 222 -12.68 -16.46 -2.57
CA ILE A 222 -12.50 -17.60 -3.49
C ILE A 222 -11.23 -18.38 -3.14
N ALA A 223 -10.09 -17.68 -2.90
CA ALA A 223 -8.83 -18.31 -2.52
C ALA A 223 -8.95 -19.12 -1.22
N GLU A 224 -9.61 -18.56 -0.20
CA GLU A 224 -9.93 -19.26 1.05
C GLU A 224 -10.78 -20.52 0.80
N SER A 225 -11.76 -20.42 -0.09
CA SER A 225 -12.67 -21.52 -0.41
C SER A 225 -11.99 -22.64 -1.21
N VAL A 226 -11.02 -22.29 -2.07
CA VAL A 226 -10.15 -23.26 -2.74
C VAL A 226 -9.24 -23.95 -1.71
N ALA A 227 -8.59 -23.18 -0.84
CA ALA A 227 -7.69 -23.71 0.17
C ALA A 227 -8.38 -24.62 1.19
N SER A 228 -9.58 -24.24 1.64
CA SER A 228 -10.39 -25.02 2.60
C SER A 228 -11.21 -26.15 1.96
N ARG A 229 -11.11 -26.33 0.63
CA ARG A 229 -11.86 -27.34 -0.14
C ARG A 229 -13.37 -27.19 -0.05
N LYS A 230 -13.86 -26.00 0.21
CA LYS A 230 -15.29 -25.66 0.05
C LYS A 230 -15.71 -25.62 -1.42
N LEU A 231 -14.77 -25.30 -2.30
CA LEU A 231 -14.92 -25.43 -3.77
C LEU A 231 -14.37 -26.79 -4.25
N PRO A 232 -14.83 -27.28 -5.42
CA PRO A 232 -14.29 -28.49 -6.03
C PRO A 232 -12.76 -28.44 -6.18
N LYS A 233 -12.09 -29.58 -6.01
CA LYS A 233 -10.62 -29.69 -6.21
C LYS A 233 -10.14 -29.27 -7.59
N SER A 234 -11.03 -29.33 -8.58
CA SER A 234 -10.79 -28.91 -9.96
C SER A 234 -10.90 -27.40 -10.18
N THR A 235 -11.08 -26.60 -9.11
CA THR A 235 -11.22 -25.15 -9.20
C THR A 235 -9.88 -24.45 -8.91
N ALA A 236 -9.45 -23.62 -9.87
CA ALA A 236 -8.37 -22.66 -9.70
C ALA A 236 -8.91 -21.27 -9.31
N ASN A 237 -8.09 -20.47 -8.63
CA ASN A 237 -8.38 -19.08 -8.28
C ASN A 237 -7.47 -18.13 -9.07
N ILE A 238 -8.00 -16.93 -9.41
CA ILE A 238 -7.22 -15.79 -9.89
C ILE A 238 -7.15 -14.74 -8.77
N GLY A 239 -5.95 -14.21 -8.52
CA GLY A 239 -5.76 -13.15 -7.54
C GLY A 239 -4.32 -12.67 -7.42
N HIS A 240 -4.07 -11.79 -6.47
CA HIS A 240 -2.72 -11.34 -6.17
C HIS A 240 -1.92 -12.47 -5.53
N GLU A 241 -0.59 -12.52 -5.77
CA GLU A 241 0.27 -13.60 -5.29
C GLU A 241 0.30 -13.78 -3.77
N SER A 242 0.05 -12.71 -3.00
CA SER A 242 -0.05 -12.80 -1.53
C SER A 242 -1.12 -13.78 -1.05
N LEU A 243 -2.17 -14.03 -1.84
CA LEU A 243 -3.19 -15.02 -1.50
C LEU A 243 -2.63 -16.44 -1.48
N ALA A 244 -1.62 -16.73 -2.29
CA ALA A 244 -0.93 -18.02 -2.27
C ALA A 244 -0.17 -18.24 -0.95
N GLU A 245 0.52 -17.23 -0.46
CA GLU A 245 1.25 -17.29 0.82
C GLU A 245 0.29 -17.44 2.01
N ILE A 246 -0.80 -16.67 2.00
CA ILE A 246 -1.77 -16.62 3.10
C ILE A 246 -2.56 -17.92 3.23
N TYR A 247 -3.02 -18.46 2.10
CA TYR A 247 -3.88 -19.64 2.06
C TYR A 247 -3.16 -20.92 1.66
N TRP A 248 -1.80 -20.90 1.56
CA TRP A 248 -0.98 -22.06 1.19
C TRP A 248 -1.39 -22.68 -0.15
N LEU A 249 -1.73 -21.80 -1.13
CA LEU A 249 -2.05 -22.21 -2.48
C LEU A 249 -0.77 -22.34 -3.32
N LYS A 250 -0.81 -23.20 -4.31
CA LYS A 250 0.26 -23.37 -5.29
C LYS A 250 0.04 -22.42 -6.46
N ILE A 251 1.00 -21.55 -6.74
CA ILE A 251 0.98 -20.69 -7.94
C ILE A 251 1.36 -21.53 -9.15
N ILE A 252 0.51 -21.54 -10.15
CA ILE A 252 0.75 -22.22 -11.44
C ILE A 252 1.37 -21.26 -12.45
N GLU A 253 0.84 -20.02 -12.50
CA GLU A 253 1.34 -19.03 -13.43
C GLU A 253 1.26 -17.64 -12.78
N ARG A 254 2.32 -16.83 -12.99
CA ARG A 254 2.39 -15.44 -12.51
C ARG A 254 2.18 -14.47 -13.67
N ASN A 255 1.73 -13.26 -13.34
CA ASN A 255 1.57 -12.17 -14.30
C ASN A 255 0.69 -12.56 -15.49
N ILE A 256 -0.48 -13.13 -15.17
CA ILE A 256 -1.44 -13.60 -16.20
C ILE A 256 -2.34 -12.48 -16.73
N GLN A 257 -2.23 -11.25 -16.22
CA GLN A 257 -2.93 -10.10 -16.78
C GLN A 257 -2.48 -9.83 -18.22
N ASP A 258 -3.41 -9.45 -19.08
CA ASP A 258 -3.17 -9.23 -20.51
C ASP A 258 -2.29 -8.00 -20.79
N ARG A 259 -2.18 -7.07 -19.81
CA ARG A 259 -1.43 -5.82 -19.93
C ARG A 259 -0.52 -5.63 -18.74
N ASP A 260 0.76 -5.34 -19.00
CA ASP A 260 1.76 -5.08 -17.95
C ASP A 260 1.66 -3.69 -17.34
N ASP A 261 0.99 -2.75 -18.02
CA ASP A 261 0.76 -1.37 -17.59
C ASP A 261 -0.52 -1.20 -16.76
N ASN A 262 -1.08 -2.30 -16.22
CA ASN A 262 -2.27 -2.27 -15.38
C ASN A 262 -1.93 -1.70 -14.00
N MET A 263 -2.33 -0.44 -13.78
CA MET A 263 -2.12 0.31 -12.55
C MET A 263 -3.44 0.76 -11.96
N THR A 264 -3.61 0.62 -10.65
CA THR A 264 -4.76 1.23 -9.94
C THR A 264 -4.26 2.37 -9.07
N THR A 265 -4.90 3.54 -9.23
CA THR A 265 -4.63 4.74 -8.43
C THR A 265 -5.59 4.81 -7.27
N PHE A 266 -5.02 5.01 -6.10
CA PHE A 266 -5.73 5.18 -4.83
C PHE A 266 -5.54 6.59 -4.30
N VAL A 267 -6.50 7.04 -3.51
CA VAL A 267 -6.39 8.28 -2.75
C VAL A 267 -6.50 7.98 -1.27
N LEU A 268 -5.74 8.74 -0.49
CA LEU A 268 -5.83 8.80 0.96
C LEU A 268 -6.40 10.16 1.32
N ILE A 269 -7.54 10.16 2.01
CA ILE A 269 -8.23 11.37 2.46
C ILE A 269 -8.34 11.40 3.97
N GLN A 270 -8.55 12.60 4.51
CA GLN A 270 -8.81 12.84 5.94
C GLN A 270 -9.99 13.80 6.10
N LYS A 271 -10.46 13.95 7.33
CA LYS A 271 -11.55 14.88 7.68
C LYS A 271 -11.15 16.33 7.44
#